data_848b673902aeae8c5b5e9c95d5786b0c
#
_entry.id   848b673902aeae8c5b5e9c95d5786b0c
#
_cell.length_a   1.000
_cell.length_b   1.000
_cell.length_c   1.000
_cell.angle_alpha   90.00
_cell.angle_beta   90.00
_cell.angle_gamma   90.00
#
_symmetry.space_group_name_H-M   'P 1'
#
loop_
_entity.id
_entity.type
_entity.pdbx_description
1 polymer ?
#
loop_
_entity_poly.entity_id
_entity_poly.type
_entity_poly.pdbx_seq_one_letter_code
_entity_poly.pdbx_strand_id
1 'polypeptide(L)' 'MSKITVTIEGVEMEVEYAYQPYEQQTLEHPGFMENYEIEQIFIGGVEVSKFIAPFYFERIINVIKPLITNQLINYE' A
#
# COMPACT_ATOMS: atom_id res chain seq x y z
N MET A 1 2.55 -1.41 10.76
CA MET A 1 2.18 -1.96 9.45
C MET A 1 0.69 -2.02 9.30
N SER A 2 0.19 -1.70 8.14
CA SER A 2 -1.22 -1.75 7.85
C SER A 2 -1.52 -2.89 6.88
N LYS A 3 -2.74 -3.40 6.94
CA LYS A 3 -3.16 -4.51 6.09
C LYS A 3 -4.49 -4.15 5.44
N ILE A 4 -4.60 -4.46 4.15
CA ILE A 4 -5.83 -4.22 3.40
C ILE A 4 -6.12 -5.43 2.52
N THR A 5 -7.40 -5.75 2.36
CA THR A 5 -7.84 -6.82 1.46
C THR A 5 -8.32 -6.21 0.17
N VAL A 6 -7.79 -6.67 -0.96
CA VAL A 6 -8.18 -6.18 -2.27
C VAL A 6 -8.45 -7.36 -3.20
N THR A 7 -9.27 -7.13 -4.22
CA THR A 7 -9.54 -8.12 -5.25
C THR A 7 -9.05 -7.56 -6.58
N ILE A 8 -8.11 -8.25 -7.21
CA ILE A 8 -7.53 -7.84 -8.48
C ILE A 8 -7.66 -9.01 -9.45
N GLU A 9 -8.32 -8.76 -10.58
CA GLU A 9 -8.56 -9.78 -11.61
C GLU A 9 -9.25 -11.01 -11.04
N GLY A 10 -10.20 -10.79 -10.11
CA GLY A 10 -10.96 -11.87 -9.49
C GLY A 10 -10.24 -12.60 -8.38
N VAL A 11 -9.01 -12.19 -8.03
CA VAL A 11 -8.24 -12.82 -6.96
C VAL A 11 -8.25 -11.92 -5.73
N GLU A 12 -8.77 -12.46 -4.62
CA GLU A 12 -8.75 -11.74 -3.36
C GLU A 12 -7.39 -11.93 -2.68
N MET A 13 -6.79 -10.85 -2.23
CA MET A 13 -5.50 -10.91 -1.58
C MET A 13 -5.42 -9.92 -0.41
N GLU A 14 -4.66 -10.29 0.62
CA GLU A 14 -4.32 -9.41 1.72
C GLU A 14 -2.95 -8.80 1.45
N VAL A 15 -2.88 -7.47 1.54
CA VAL A 15 -1.63 -6.74 1.28
C VAL A 15 -1.21 -6.06 2.56
N GLU A 16 -0.02 -6.37 3.06
CA GLU A 16 0.59 -5.64 4.15
C GLU A 16 1.45 -4.54 3.55
N TYR A 17 1.22 -3.32 3.99
CA TYR A 17 1.90 -2.16 3.43
C TYR A 17 2.31 -1.19 4.52
N ALA A 18 3.30 -0.38 4.20
CA ALA A 18 3.69 0.77 4.99
C ALA A 18 3.30 2.02 4.23
N TYR A 19 2.73 2.99 4.92
CA TYR A 19 2.33 4.26 4.34
C TYR A 19 3.11 5.37 5.02
N GLN A 20 3.85 6.14 4.22
CA GLN A 20 4.57 7.32 4.66
C GLN A 20 3.81 8.54 4.17
N PRO A 21 3.17 9.32 5.07
CA PRO A 21 2.46 10.51 4.64
C PRO A 21 3.42 11.59 4.17
N TYR A 22 2.90 12.52 3.37
CA TYR A 22 3.66 13.69 2.96
C TYR A 22 4.01 14.53 4.19
N GLU A 23 5.26 14.95 4.27
CA GLU A 23 5.71 15.89 5.29
C GLU A 23 6.36 17.08 4.61
N GLN A 24 5.92 18.27 5.00
CA GLN A 24 6.43 19.49 4.43
C GLN A 24 7.88 19.72 4.83
N GLN A 25 8.70 20.16 3.88
CA GLN A 25 10.08 20.53 4.15
C GLN A 25 10.14 21.75 5.05
N THR A 26 11.00 21.71 6.06
CA THR A 26 11.27 22.83 6.95
C THR A 26 12.77 23.11 6.96
N LEU A 27 13.18 24.17 7.67
CA LEU A 27 14.60 24.50 7.77
C LEU A 27 15.43 23.42 8.47
N GLU A 28 14.80 22.65 9.35
CA GLU A 28 15.50 21.62 10.12
C GLU A 28 15.23 20.22 9.60
N HIS A 29 14.24 20.06 8.73
CA HIS A 29 13.80 18.76 8.23
C HIS A 29 13.69 18.77 6.72
N PRO A 30 14.24 17.75 6.03
CA PRO A 30 14.15 17.70 4.59
C PRO A 30 12.73 17.39 4.08
N GLY A 31 11.84 16.94 4.97
CA GLY A 31 10.51 16.54 4.55
C GLY A 31 10.50 15.15 3.91
N PHE A 32 9.29 14.65 3.63
CA PHE A 32 9.10 13.35 2.99
C PHE A 32 7.99 13.44 1.96
N MET A 33 8.20 12.79 0.83
CA MET A 33 7.13 12.59 -0.14
C MET A 33 6.23 11.46 0.32
N GLU A 34 4.94 11.54 -0.04
CA GLU A 34 4.02 10.45 0.21
C GLU A 34 4.52 9.19 -0.48
N ASN A 35 4.54 8.09 0.23
CA ASN A 35 5.05 6.83 -0.31
C ASN A 35 4.28 5.65 0.26
N TYR A 36 4.09 4.64 -0.59
CA TYR A 36 3.47 3.36 -0.23
C TYR A 36 4.45 2.25 -0.54
N GLU A 37 4.70 1.41 0.44
CA GLU A 37 5.61 0.29 0.28
C GLU A 37 4.87 -0.99 0.62
N ILE A 38 4.87 -1.94 -0.31
CA ILE A 38 4.25 -3.25 -0.09
C ILE A 38 5.29 -4.14 0.59
N GLU A 39 4.92 -4.68 1.74
CA GLU A 39 5.81 -5.53 2.51
C GLU A 39 5.54 -7.00 2.28
N GLN A 40 4.27 -7.41 2.34
CA GLN A 40 3.89 -8.81 2.13
C GLN A 40 2.53 -8.90 1.45
N ILE A 41 2.33 -9.97 0.70
CA ILE A 41 1.07 -10.26 0.03
C ILE A 41 0.68 -11.69 0.35
N PHE A 42 -0.57 -11.89 0.77
CA PHE A 42 -1.11 -13.21 1.10
C PHE A 42 -2.31 -13.53 0.23
N ILE A 43 -2.35 -14.73 -0.30
CA ILE A 43 -3.51 -15.27 -1.02
C ILE A 43 -3.89 -16.58 -0.35
N GLY A 44 -5.14 -16.65 0.15
CA GLY A 44 -5.60 -17.84 0.85
C GLY A 44 -4.80 -18.18 2.09
N GLY A 45 -4.23 -17.16 2.77
CA GLY A 45 -3.43 -17.36 3.96
C GLY A 45 -1.98 -17.74 3.70
N VAL A 46 -1.58 -17.80 2.42
CA VAL A 46 -0.21 -18.16 2.03
C VAL A 46 0.51 -16.92 1.54
N GLU A 47 1.72 -16.69 2.05
CA GLU A 47 2.53 -15.56 1.63
C GLU A 47 3.08 -15.84 0.24
N VAL A 48 2.79 -14.93 -0.70
CA VAL A 48 3.11 -15.12 -2.12
C VAL A 48 3.93 -13.99 -2.71
N SER A 49 4.40 -13.06 -1.90
CA SER A 49 5.11 -11.89 -2.40
C SER A 49 6.35 -12.23 -3.22
N LYS A 50 6.98 -13.36 -2.95
CA LYS A 50 8.16 -13.82 -3.70
C LYS A 50 7.81 -14.35 -5.09
N PHE A 51 6.55 -14.70 -5.32
CA PHE A 51 6.11 -15.30 -6.57
C PHE A 51 5.43 -14.30 -7.49
N ILE A 52 5.25 -13.07 -7.03
CA ILE A 52 4.58 -12.03 -7.80
C ILE A 52 5.62 -11.19 -8.51
N ALA A 53 5.43 -10.99 -9.83
CA ALA A 53 6.34 -10.18 -10.62
C ALA A 53 6.37 -8.73 -10.12
N PRO A 54 7.54 -8.07 -10.15
CA PRO A 54 7.67 -6.71 -9.62
C PRO A 54 6.68 -5.71 -10.22
N PHE A 55 6.34 -5.83 -11.51
CA PHE A 55 5.40 -4.91 -12.12
C PHE A 55 3.98 -5.02 -11.53
N TYR A 56 3.66 -6.14 -10.92
CA TYR A 56 2.37 -6.34 -10.28
C TYR A 56 2.24 -5.53 -8.99
N PHE A 57 3.36 -5.28 -8.31
CA PHE A 57 3.34 -4.44 -7.10
C PHE A 57 2.85 -3.03 -7.42
N GLU A 58 3.29 -2.48 -8.54
CA GLU A 58 2.83 -1.16 -8.98
C GLU A 58 1.32 -1.16 -9.22
N ARG A 59 0.80 -2.22 -9.83
CA ARG A 59 -0.63 -2.37 -10.06
C ARG A 59 -1.39 -2.45 -8.74
N ILE A 60 -0.88 -3.21 -7.77
CA ILE A 60 -1.49 -3.31 -6.45
C ILE A 60 -1.48 -1.95 -5.75
N ILE A 61 -0.38 -1.22 -5.81
CA ILE A 61 -0.29 0.12 -5.24
C ILE A 61 -1.34 1.04 -5.86
N ASN A 62 -1.54 0.98 -7.17
CA ASN A 62 -2.54 1.79 -7.85
C ASN A 62 -3.97 1.46 -7.40
N VAL A 63 -4.22 0.23 -7.00
CA VAL A 63 -5.52 -0.17 -6.47
C VAL A 63 -5.70 0.30 -5.03
N ILE A 64 -4.66 0.17 -4.18
CA ILE A 64 -4.80 0.49 -2.76
C ILE A 64 -4.73 1.99 -2.46
N LYS A 65 -4.04 2.79 -3.27
CA LYS A 65 -3.93 4.23 -3.05
C LYS A 65 -5.27 4.94 -2.84
N PRO A 66 -6.25 4.79 -3.74
CA PRO A 66 -7.54 5.45 -3.53
C PRO A 66 -8.29 4.94 -2.31
N LEU A 67 -8.13 3.66 -1.98
CA LEU A 67 -8.78 3.09 -0.79
C LEU A 67 -8.21 3.68 0.49
N ILE A 68 -6.90 3.84 0.55
CA ILE A 68 -6.23 4.45 1.70
C ILE A 68 -6.59 5.93 1.81
N THR A 69 -6.59 6.64 0.70
CA THR A 69 -6.95 8.06 0.68
C THR A 69 -8.38 8.27 1.16
N ASN A 70 -9.31 7.41 0.75
CA ASN A 70 -10.70 7.50 1.20
C ASN A 70 -10.82 7.24 2.70
N GLN A 71 -10.05 6.30 3.24
CA GLN A 71 -10.04 6.05 4.68
C GLN A 71 -9.54 7.27 5.45
N LEU A 72 -8.49 7.93 4.95
CA LEU A 72 -7.95 9.12 5.60
C LEU A 72 -8.94 10.28 5.57
N ILE A 73 -9.65 10.46 4.45
CA ILE A 73 -10.67 11.51 4.33
C ILE A 73 -11.84 11.24 5.27
N ASN A 74 -12.26 10.00 5.38
CA ASN A 74 -13.39 9.62 6.21
C ASN A 74 -13.06 9.56 7.68
N TYR A 75 -11.80 9.67 8.03
CA TYR A 75 -11.35 9.59 9.42
C TYR A 75 -11.75 10.82 10.23
N GLU A 76 -11.99 11.90 9.58
CA GLU A 76 -12.51 13.10 10.26
C GLU A 76 -13.98 12.89 10.64
#